data_a6c70f201e6742db5418cf3f3664f923
#
_entry.id   a6c70f201e6742db5418cf3f3664f923
#
_cell.length_a   1.000
_cell.length_b   1.000
_cell.length_c   1.000
_cell.angle_alpha   90.00
_cell.angle_beta   90.00
_cell.angle_gamma   90.00
#
_symmetry.space_group_name_H-M   'P 1'
#
loop_
_entity.id
_entity.type
_entity.pdbx_description
1 polymer ?
#
loop_
_entity_poly.entity_id
_entity_poly.type
_entity_poly.pdbx_seq_one_letter_code
_entity_poly.pdbx_strand_id
1 'polypeptide(L)' 'MQNVGIVGLGLIGGSLAKTIKLHTPYTVYGTDKNADTMRRAFLMEAIDGELTAGTLAQGG' A
#
# COMPACT_ATOMS: atom_id res chain seq x y z
N MET A 1 -5.06 -11.39 -10.98
CA MET A 1 -4.34 -11.01 -9.78
C MET A 1 -5.19 -10.09 -8.93
N GLN A 2 -5.02 -10.17 -7.63
CA GLN A 2 -5.79 -9.37 -6.69
C GLN A 2 -5.04 -8.09 -6.36
N ASN A 3 -5.78 -7.02 -6.12
CA ASN A 3 -5.24 -5.77 -5.62
C ASN A 3 -5.71 -5.57 -4.19
N VAL A 4 -4.82 -5.07 -3.36
CA VAL A 4 -5.11 -4.81 -1.95
C VAL A 4 -4.89 -3.32 -1.69
N GLY A 5 -5.87 -2.68 -1.07
CA GLY A 5 -5.77 -1.28 -0.68
C GLY A 5 -5.67 -1.14 0.83
N ILE A 6 -4.72 -0.33 1.29
CA ILE A 6 -4.53 -0.09 2.72
C ILE A 6 -4.61 1.40 2.98
N VAL A 7 -5.52 1.78 3.86
CA VAL A 7 -5.68 3.17 4.30
C VAL A 7 -5.04 3.32 5.67
N GLY A 8 -4.15 4.29 5.80
CA GLY A 8 -3.42 4.50 7.04
C GLY A 8 -2.15 3.68 7.11
N LEU A 9 -1.08 4.19 6.51
CA LEU A 9 0.20 3.49 6.42
C LEU A 9 1.13 3.78 7.61
N GLY A 10 0.55 3.95 8.81
CA GLY A 10 1.36 4.07 10.02
C GLY A 10 2.10 2.76 10.30
N LEU A 11 2.67 2.64 11.50
CA LEU A 11 3.51 1.48 11.83
C LEU A 11 2.82 0.15 11.49
N ILE A 12 1.55 0.02 11.88
CA ILE A 12 0.83 -1.24 11.69
C ILE A 12 0.50 -1.44 10.20
N GLY A 13 0.01 -0.39 9.55
CA GLY A 13 -0.36 -0.48 8.14
C GLY A 13 0.82 -0.80 7.24
N GLY A 14 1.98 -0.19 7.51
CA GLY A 14 3.18 -0.45 6.74
C GLY A 14 3.67 -1.89 6.91
N SER A 15 3.64 -2.40 8.14
CA SER A 15 4.02 -3.78 8.38
C SER A 15 3.08 -4.76 7.69
N LEU A 16 1.78 -4.50 7.72
CA LEU A 16 0.80 -5.34 7.06
C LEU A 16 1.01 -5.34 5.56
N ALA A 17 1.22 -4.17 4.96
CA ALA A 17 1.45 -4.06 3.53
C ALA A 17 2.67 -4.87 3.10
N LYS A 18 3.76 -4.74 3.83
CA LYS A 18 4.99 -5.48 3.53
C LYS A 18 4.79 -6.98 3.67
N THR A 19 4.08 -7.41 4.69
CA THR A 19 3.77 -8.82 4.88
C THR A 19 2.97 -9.37 3.69
N ILE A 20 1.98 -8.64 3.24
CA ILE A 20 1.19 -9.05 2.08
C ILE A 20 2.08 -9.16 0.84
N LYS A 21 2.96 -8.19 0.61
CA LYS A 21 3.86 -8.22 -0.54
C LYS A 21 4.81 -9.41 -0.50
N LEU A 22 5.30 -9.75 0.67
CA LEU A 22 6.28 -10.84 0.81
C LEU A 22 5.64 -12.21 0.68
N HIS A 23 4.37 -12.35 1.02
CA HIS A 23 3.74 -13.65 1.13
C HIS A 23 2.62 -13.89 0.12
N THR A 24 2.33 -12.93 -0.73
CA THR A 24 1.27 -13.06 -1.74
C THR A 24 1.72 -12.44 -3.06
N PRO A 25 1.10 -12.84 -4.19
CA PRO A 25 1.35 -12.20 -5.48
C PRO A 25 0.50 -10.95 -5.71
N TYR A 26 -0.13 -10.43 -4.66
CA TYR A 26 -1.06 -9.30 -4.79
C TYR A 26 -0.32 -7.99 -5.02
N THR A 27 -0.95 -7.10 -5.78
CA THR A 27 -0.50 -5.72 -5.90
C THR A 27 -1.05 -4.94 -4.72
N VAL A 28 -0.18 -4.23 -4.00
CA VAL A 28 -0.56 -3.51 -2.79
C VAL A 28 -0.52 -2.01 -3.04
N TYR A 29 -1.64 -1.36 -2.82
CA TYR A 29 -1.75 0.09 -2.86
C TYR A 29 -2.00 0.60 -1.45
N GLY A 30 -1.42 1.73 -1.11
CA GLY A 30 -1.60 2.30 0.20
C GLY A 30 -1.73 3.80 0.16
N THR A 31 -2.33 4.37 1.20
CA THR A 31 -2.43 5.82 1.33
C THR A 31 -2.34 6.21 2.80
N ASP A 32 -1.82 7.41 3.02
CA ASP A 32 -1.78 8.03 4.33
C ASP A 32 -1.77 9.54 4.12
N LYS A 33 -2.37 10.27 5.04
CA LYS A 33 -2.39 11.74 4.96
C LYS A 33 -1.02 12.35 5.25
N ASN A 34 -0.09 11.59 5.80
CA ASN A 34 1.26 12.05 6.12
C ASN A 34 2.19 11.71 4.97
N ALA A 35 2.78 12.74 4.33
CA ALA A 35 3.64 12.55 3.18
C ALA A 35 4.93 11.78 3.53
N ASP A 36 5.45 11.96 4.74
CA ASP A 36 6.65 11.23 5.14
C ASP A 36 6.37 9.75 5.28
N THR A 37 5.18 9.39 5.79
CA THR A 37 4.76 8.00 5.89
C THR A 37 4.66 7.37 4.50
N MET A 38 4.10 8.09 3.55
CA MET A 38 4.00 7.62 2.16
C MET A 38 5.37 7.39 1.56
N ARG A 39 6.29 8.35 1.74
CA ARG A 39 7.65 8.23 1.21
C ARG A 39 8.35 7.00 1.81
N ARG A 40 8.20 6.81 3.10
CA ARG A 40 8.82 5.67 3.78
C ARG A 40 8.26 4.35 3.26
N ALA A 41 6.96 4.29 3.03
CA ALA A 41 6.33 3.07 2.52
C ALA A 41 6.89 2.70 1.14
N PHE A 42 7.10 3.68 0.27
CA PHE A 42 7.72 3.44 -1.03
C PHE A 42 9.18 2.99 -0.89
N LEU A 43 9.94 3.67 -0.02
CA LEU A 43 11.35 3.33 0.19
C LEU A 43 11.54 1.93 0.75
N MET A 44 10.62 1.48 1.59
CA MET A 44 10.65 0.15 2.18
C MET A 44 10.03 -0.90 1.26
N GLU A 45 9.56 -0.49 0.10
CA GLU A 45 8.86 -1.37 -0.85
C GLU A 45 7.66 -2.06 -0.21
N ALA A 46 7.01 -1.38 0.73
CA ALA A 46 5.81 -1.91 1.38
C ALA A 46 4.58 -1.81 0.51
N ILE A 47 4.57 -0.86 -0.42
CA ILE A 47 3.45 -0.68 -1.34
C ILE A 47 3.97 -0.59 -2.78
N ASP A 48 3.13 -0.98 -3.72
CA ASP A 48 3.46 -0.88 -5.14
C ASP A 48 3.06 0.46 -5.73
N GLY A 49 2.07 1.11 -5.13
CA GLY A 49 1.62 2.41 -5.59
C GLY A 49 0.73 3.09 -4.57
N GLU A 50 0.37 4.33 -4.86
CA GLU A 50 -0.50 5.10 -3.98
C GLU A 50 -1.96 4.75 -4.27
N LEU A 51 -2.74 4.55 -3.19
CA LEU A 51 -4.17 4.30 -3.31
C LEU A 51 -4.88 5.60 -3.61
N THR A 52 -5.39 5.73 -4.81
CA THR A 52 -6.12 6.90 -5.29
C THR A 52 -7.47 6.46 -5.83
N ALA A 53 -8.30 7.43 -6.21
CA ALA A 53 -9.59 7.10 -6.85
C ALA A 53 -9.36 6.27 -8.12
N GLY A 54 -8.29 6.56 -8.87
CA GLY A 54 -7.96 5.80 -10.07
C GLY A 54 -7.55 4.36 -9.78
N THR A 55 -6.71 4.15 -8.77
CA THR A 55 -6.30 2.79 -8.42
C THR A 55 -7.44 2.00 -7.79
N LEU A 56 -8.33 2.66 -7.06
CA LEU A 56 -9.54 2.01 -6.56
C LEU A 56 -10.42 1.51 -7.69
N ALA A 57 -10.59 2.33 -8.74
CA ALA A 57 -11.38 1.94 -9.89
C ALA A 57 -10.78 0.74 -10.61
N GLN A 58 -9.45 0.70 -10.71
CA GLN A 58 -8.76 -0.42 -11.34
C GLN A 58 -8.78 -1.68 -10.48
N GLY A 59 -8.73 -1.50 -9.17
CA GLY A 59 -8.71 -2.61 -8.25
C GLY A 59 -10.07 -3.23 -7.97
N GLY A 60 -11.13 -2.53 -8.37
CA GLY A 60 -12.52 -2.96 -8.15
C GLY A 60 -12.96 -4.17 -8.98
#